data_46080ffa8b22a26973fa9b6bdbbcd50b
#
_entry.id   46080ffa8b22a26973fa9b6bdbbcd50b
#
_cell.length_a   1.000
_cell.length_b   1.000
_cell.length_c   1.000
_cell.angle_alpha   90.00
_cell.angle_beta   90.00
_cell.angle_gamma   90.00
#
_symmetry.space_group_name_H-M   'P 1'
#
loop_
_entity.id
_entity.type
_entity.pdbx_description
1 polymer ?
#
loop_
_entity_poly.entity_id
_entity_poly.type
_entity_poly.pdbx_seq_one_letter_code
_entity_poly.pdbx_strand_id
1 'polypeptide(L)'
;MTQRALITGITGQDGSYLAELLLQKGYEVHGIIRRASTFNTDRIDHLYVDAHDPTARLFLHYGDLTDGTTLRRILEQVQPTEVYNLGAQSHVRVSFDAPEYTVDSVAMGTLRLLEAIRDYQQRTGIRVKFYQAGSSEMFGLVQEIPQKETTPFYPRSPYACAKVYAYWQTVNYREAYNLFACNGILFNHESPRRGETFVTRKITRAVSRIVAGKQDKLYLGNLDAKRDWGYAKDYVEGMWMMLQQPQPDDYVLATGETHSVREFAERAFALVGMPITWRGSGLEEQGVYKDRVLIEIDPRYYRPTEVDLLLGDASKAKRVLGWQPKVTFAQLVELMVLADLEAIGLDPDPILGERRTLNGLLSEDRAFIRTQLKLRRD
;
A
#
# COMPACT_ATOMS: atom_id res chain seq x y z
N MET A 1 -9.96 -28.89 5.11
CA MET A 1 -10.32 -27.78 6.04
C MET A 1 -10.24 -26.48 5.25
N THR A 2 -11.19 -25.60 5.43
CA THR A 2 -11.16 -24.25 4.83
C THR A 2 -9.98 -23.49 5.38
N GLN A 3 -9.16 -22.86 4.54
CA GLN A 3 -8.07 -22.00 4.99
C GLN A 3 -8.64 -20.69 5.54
N ARG A 4 -8.14 -20.24 6.69
CA ARG A 4 -8.55 -18.99 7.33
C ARG A 4 -7.41 -18.01 7.37
N ALA A 5 -7.65 -16.81 6.84
CA ALA A 5 -6.69 -15.71 6.86
C ALA A 5 -7.15 -14.60 7.80
N LEU A 6 -6.25 -14.10 8.63
CA LEU A 6 -6.46 -12.91 9.44
C LEU A 6 -5.62 -11.75 8.89
N ILE A 7 -6.26 -10.64 8.55
CA ILE A 7 -5.62 -9.46 7.95
C ILE A 7 -5.76 -8.28 8.91
N THR A 8 -4.64 -7.73 9.39
CA THR A 8 -4.62 -6.41 10.02
C THR A 8 -4.52 -5.34 8.93
N GLY A 9 -5.19 -4.20 9.10
CA GLY A 9 -5.21 -3.16 8.07
C GLY A 9 -6.03 -3.50 6.83
N ILE A 10 -7.03 -4.35 6.95
CA ILE A 10 -7.89 -4.82 5.84
C ILE A 10 -8.58 -3.67 5.09
N THR A 11 -8.85 -2.54 5.73
CA THR A 11 -9.47 -1.35 5.14
C THR A 11 -8.48 -0.46 4.36
N GLY A 12 -7.20 -0.81 4.36
CA GLY A 12 -6.18 -0.15 3.55
C GLY A 12 -6.20 -0.58 2.08
N GLN A 13 -5.34 0.04 1.27
CA GLN A 13 -5.15 -0.33 -0.13
C GLN A 13 -4.85 -1.84 -0.26
N ASP A 14 -3.74 -2.27 0.32
CA ASP A 14 -3.25 -3.65 0.19
C ASP A 14 -4.18 -4.65 0.86
N GLY A 15 -4.71 -4.30 2.04
CA GLY A 15 -5.64 -5.14 2.77
C GLY A 15 -6.92 -5.44 1.99
N SER A 16 -7.45 -4.46 1.26
CA SER A 16 -8.65 -4.64 0.44
C SER A 16 -8.40 -5.54 -0.78
N TYR A 17 -7.28 -5.37 -1.48
CA TYR A 17 -6.91 -6.24 -2.60
C TYR A 17 -6.54 -7.65 -2.14
N LEU A 18 -5.86 -7.77 -1.00
CA LEU A 18 -5.54 -9.09 -0.45
C LEU A 18 -6.80 -9.84 -0.02
N ALA A 19 -7.78 -9.13 0.57
CA ALA A 19 -9.07 -9.74 0.90
C ALA A 19 -9.78 -10.28 -0.34
N GLU A 20 -9.85 -9.51 -1.43
CA GLU A 20 -10.39 -9.97 -2.72
C GLU A 20 -9.67 -11.22 -3.23
N LEU A 21 -8.34 -11.17 -3.28
CA LEU A 21 -7.51 -12.28 -3.75
C LEU A 21 -7.76 -13.56 -2.95
N LEU A 22 -7.80 -13.46 -1.62
CA LEU A 22 -7.99 -14.61 -0.74
C LEU A 22 -9.42 -15.17 -0.84
N LEU A 23 -10.43 -14.32 -0.95
CA LEU A 23 -11.82 -14.74 -1.20
C LEU A 23 -11.94 -15.49 -2.53
N GLN A 24 -11.31 -15.00 -3.62
CA GLN A 24 -11.25 -15.67 -4.92
C GLN A 24 -10.55 -17.04 -4.83
N LYS A 25 -9.55 -17.17 -3.96
CA LYS A 25 -8.84 -18.42 -3.69
C LYS A 25 -9.61 -19.38 -2.74
N GLY A 26 -10.79 -19.00 -2.28
CA GLY A 26 -11.64 -19.84 -1.45
C GLY A 26 -11.37 -19.78 0.06
N TYR A 27 -10.59 -18.82 0.52
CA TYR A 27 -10.36 -18.59 1.95
C TYR A 27 -11.60 -18.06 2.66
N GLU A 28 -11.69 -18.33 3.95
CA GLU A 28 -12.46 -17.56 4.90
C GLU A 28 -11.54 -16.42 5.39
N VAL A 29 -11.96 -15.17 5.18
CA VAL A 29 -11.15 -13.98 5.44
C VAL A 29 -11.68 -13.25 6.66
N HIS A 30 -10.81 -13.01 7.62
CA HIS A 30 -11.09 -12.23 8.81
C HIS A 30 -10.25 -10.95 8.80
N GLY A 31 -10.89 -9.81 8.98
CA GLY A 31 -10.23 -8.50 8.99
C GLY A 31 -10.29 -7.84 10.36
N ILE A 32 -9.17 -7.28 10.80
CA ILE A 32 -9.15 -6.40 11.99
C ILE A 32 -9.37 -4.96 11.52
N ILE A 33 -10.42 -4.33 12.06
CA ILE A 33 -10.77 -2.94 11.83
C ILE A 33 -10.71 -2.16 13.14
N ARG A 34 -10.21 -0.92 13.10
CA ARG A 34 -10.21 -0.04 14.26
C ARG A 34 -11.60 0.56 14.47
N ARG A 35 -12.01 0.69 15.73
CA ARG A 35 -13.21 1.45 16.07
C ARG A 35 -12.98 2.93 15.78
N ALA A 36 -13.78 3.50 14.89
CA ALA A 36 -13.78 4.91 14.55
C ALA A 36 -15.20 5.46 14.60
N SER A 37 -15.37 6.77 14.78
CA SER A 37 -16.67 7.44 14.76
C SER A 37 -17.26 7.50 13.35
N THR A 38 -16.39 7.50 12.32
CA THR A 38 -16.78 7.47 10.91
C THR A 38 -16.48 6.10 10.31
N PHE A 39 -17.29 5.69 9.34
CA PHE A 39 -17.02 4.47 8.57
C PHE A 39 -15.71 4.64 7.77
N ASN A 40 -14.89 3.58 7.73
CA ASN A 40 -13.63 3.55 6.98
C ASN A 40 -13.48 2.26 6.17
N THR A 41 -14.61 1.65 5.80
CA THR A 41 -14.69 0.34 5.14
C THR A 41 -14.91 0.41 3.63
N ASP A 42 -15.03 1.59 3.06
CA ASP A 42 -15.39 1.85 1.65
C ASP A 42 -14.58 1.02 0.64
N ARG A 43 -13.34 0.63 0.97
CA ARG A 43 -12.52 -0.24 0.09
C ARG A 43 -12.92 -1.71 0.10
N ILE A 44 -13.72 -2.12 1.10
CA ILE A 44 -14.14 -3.51 1.28
C ILE A 44 -15.66 -3.68 1.34
N ASP A 45 -16.45 -2.60 1.30
CA ASP A 45 -17.92 -2.67 1.38
C ASP A 45 -18.54 -3.55 0.29
N HIS A 46 -17.95 -3.56 -0.90
CA HIS A 46 -18.40 -4.40 -2.02
C HIS A 46 -18.16 -5.91 -1.81
N LEU A 47 -17.33 -6.28 -0.83
CA LEU A 47 -17.05 -7.67 -0.44
C LEU A 47 -17.94 -8.15 0.71
N TYR A 48 -18.61 -7.22 1.37
CA TYR A 48 -19.40 -7.52 2.54
C TYR A 48 -20.68 -8.26 2.15
N VAL A 49 -20.89 -9.38 2.81
CA VAL A 49 -22.14 -10.15 2.81
C VAL A 49 -22.55 -10.29 4.25
N ASP A 50 -23.85 -10.16 4.54
CA ASP A 50 -24.37 -10.28 5.91
C ASP A 50 -23.93 -11.62 6.52
N ALA A 51 -23.46 -11.58 7.77
CA ALA A 51 -22.92 -12.76 8.46
C ALA A 51 -23.96 -13.88 8.68
N HIS A 52 -25.26 -13.60 8.54
CA HIS A 52 -26.33 -14.60 8.57
C HIS A 52 -26.51 -15.33 7.24
N ASP A 53 -25.91 -14.83 6.16
CA ASP A 53 -25.91 -15.51 4.86
C ASP A 53 -24.86 -16.64 4.89
N PRO A 54 -25.24 -17.88 4.55
CA PRO A 54 -24.32 -19.02 4.53
C PRO A 54 -23.19 -18.90 3.51
N THR A 55 -23.26 -17.97 2.59
CA THR A 55 -22.21 -17.66 1.60
C THR A 55 -21.18 -16.66 2.12
N ALA A 56 -21.42 -16.03 3.28
CA ALA A 56 -20.49 -15.07 3.87
C ALA A 56 -19.14 -15.71 4.17
N ARG A 57 -18.07 -15.10 3.66
CA ARG A 57 -16.69 -15.54 3.89
C ARG A 57 -15.77 -14.41 4.31
N LEU A 58 -16.29 -13.20 4.49
CA LEU A 58 -15.58 -12.04 5.04
C LEU A 58 -16.19 -11.67 6.39
N PHE A 59 -15.35 -11.68 7.41
CA PHE A 59 -15.75 -11.35 8.79
C PHE A 59 -14.86 -10.26 9.36
N LEU A 60 -15.47 -9.25 10.00
CA LEU A 60 -14.74 -8.11 10.55
C LEU A 60 -14.76 -8.13 12.08
N HIS A 61 -13.60 -7.86 12.68
CA HIS A 61 -13.38 -7.85 14.13
C HIS A 61 -12.86 -6.47 14.54
N TYR A 62 -13.44 -5.89 15.58
CA TYR A 62 -12.88 -4.68 16.18
C TYR A 62 -11.63 -4.99 16.97
N GLY A 63 -10.53 -4.33 16.64
CA GLY A 63 -9.24 -4.49 17.31
C GLY A 63 -8.25 -3.41 16.89
N ASP A 64 -7.18 -3.27 17.65
CA ASP A 64 -6.08 -2.36 17.37
C ASP A 64 -4.75 -3.07 17.66
N LEU A 65 -3.71 -2.77 16.89
CA LEU A 65 -2.36 -3.30 17.13
C LEU A 65 -1.74 -2.80 18.43
N THR A 66 -2.31 -1.75 19.03
CA THR A 66 -1.93 -1.26 20.34
C THR A 66 -2.56 -2.05 21.51
N ASP A 67 -3.52 -2.94 21.21
CA ASP A 67 -4.25 -3.76 22.21
C ASP A 67 -3.94 -5.27 22.07
N GLY A 68 -2.90 -5.72 22.75
CA GLY A 68 -2.48 -7.13 22.72
C GLY A 68 -3.52 -8.12 23.29
N THR A 69 -4.38 -7.68 24.20
CA THR A 69 -5.45 -8.53 24.77
C THR A 69 -6.50 -8.85 23.72
N THR A 70 -6.95 -7.82 22.99
CA THR A 70 -7.90 -8.01 21.90
C THR A 70 -7.32 -8.85 20.76
N LEU A 71 -6.02 -8.66 20.40
CA LEU A 71 -5.36 -9.49 19.39
C LEU A 71 -5.36 -10.98 19.76
N ARG A 72 -5.03 -11.33 21.02
CA ARG A 72 -5.11 -12.73 21.50
C ARG A 72 -6.51 -13.29 21.38
N ARG A 73 -7.53 -12.55 21.84
CA ARG A 73 -8.93 -12.98 21.76
C ARG A 73 -9.37 -13.23 20.31
N ILE A 74 -8.98 -12.37 19.36
CA ILE A 74 -9.31 -12.55 17.94
C ILE A 74 -8.63 -13.81 17.39
N LEU A 75 -7.35 -14.05 17.69
CA LEU A 75 -6.66 -15.27 17.28
C LEU A 75 -7.35 -16.54 17.78
N GLU A 76 -7.78 -16.56 19.07
CA GLU A 76 -8.53 -17.68 19.64
C GLU A 76 -9.86 -17.93 18.93
N GLN A 77 -10.58 -16.85 18.61
CA GLN A 77 -11.88 -16.93 17.96
C GLN A 77 -11.77 -17.38 16.50
N VAL A 78 -10.80 -16.82 15.77
CA VAL A 78 -10.63 -17.05 14.33
C VAL A 78 -9.91 -18.35 14.04
N GLN A 79 -8.92 -18.71 14.85
CA GLN A 79 -8.03 -19.85 14.61
C GLN A 79 -7.40 -19.83 13.20
N PRO A 80 -6.69 -18.73 12.83
CA PRO A 80 -6.21 -18.55 11.47
C PRO A 80 -5.08 -19.53 11.15
N THR A 81 -4.99 -19.94 9.87
CA THR A 81 -3.84 -20.64 9.32
C THR A 81 -2.78 -19.67 8.78
N GLU A 82 -3.21 -18.48 8.40
CA GLU A 82 -2.35 -17.42 7.86
C GLU A 82 -2.72 -16.08 8.50
N VAL A 83 -1.70 -15.28 8.83
CA VAL A 83 -1.85 -13.93 9.38
C VAL A 83 -1.04 -12.96 8.54
N TYR A 84 -1.70 -11.94 8.02
CA TYR A 84 -1.09 -10.87 7.22
C TYR A 84 -1.10 -9.56 8.01
N ASN A 85 0.07 -9.11 8.46
CA ASN A 85 0.21 -7.87 9.22
C ASN A 85 0.48 -6.69 8.29
N LEU A 86 -0.58 -6.04 7.82
CA LEU A 86 -0.55 -4.86 6.97
C LEU A 86 -0.89 -3.57 7.71
N GLY A 87 -1.41 -3.69 8.94
CA GLY A 87 -1.81 -2.54 9.76
C GLY A 87 -0.62 -1.68 10.16
N ALA A 88 -0.68 -0.39 9.88
CA ALA A 88 0.36 0.58 10.23
C ALA A 88 -0.18 2.02 10.18
N GLN A 89 0.47 2.95 10.91
CA GLN A 89 0.50 4.35 10.52
C GLN A 89 1.53 4.45 9.39
N SER A 90 1.08 4.48 8.12
CA SER A 90 1.95 4.30 6.95
C SER A 90 2.37 5.60 6.26
N HIS A 91 1.88 6.75 6.71
CA HIS A 91 2.23 8.03 6.10
C HIS A 91 3.54 8.57 6.67
N VAL A 92 4.63 8.52 5.88
CA VAL A 92 5.99 8.87 6.34
C VAL A 92 6.06 10.26 6.93
N ARG A 93 5.47 11.29 6.27
CA ARG A 93 5.51 12.67 6.80
C ARG A 93 4.82 12.78 8.17
N VAL A 94 3.67 12.12 8.34
CA VAL A 94 2.93 12.11 9.62
C VAL A 94 3.72 11.45 10.74
N SER A 95 4.64 10.52 10.42
CA SER A 95 5.47 9.88 11.46
C SER A 95 6.39 10.86 12.19
N PHE A 96 6.76 11.99 11.58
CA PHE A 96 7.51 13.05 12.22
C PHE A 96 6.65 13.87 13.19
N ASP A 97 5.35 13.98 12.93
CA ASP A 97 4.41 14.71 13.77
C ASP A 97 3.86 13.83 14.91
N ALA A 98 3.78 12.51 14.70
CA ALA A 98 3.26 11.52 15.65
C ALA A 98 4.19 10.30 15.79
N PRO A 99 5.46 10.48 16.27
CA PRO A 99 6.46 9.41 16.30
C PRO A 99 6.09 8.29 17.29
N GLU A 100 5.62 8.61 18.47
CA GLU A 100 5.25 7.63 19.52
C GLU A 100 4.10 6.72 19.03
N TYR A 101 3.05 7.31 18.49
CA TYR A 101 1.94 6.54 17.93
C TYR A 101 2.40 5.63 16.76
N THR A 102 3.31 6.14 15.92
CA THR A 102 3.88 5.38 14.82
C THR A 102 4.65 4.16 15.33
N VAL A 103 5.52 4.35 16.34
CA VAL A 103 6.29 3.26 16.94
C VAL A 103 5.37 2.28 17.65
N ASP A 104 4.41 2.74 18.44
CA ASP A 104 3.50 1.87 19.18
C ASP A 104 2.62 1.01 18.26
N SER A 105 2.09 1.58 17.19
CA SER A 105 1.26 0.85 16.23
C SER A 105 2.06 -0.08 15.30
N VAL A 106 3.25 0.35 14.83
CA VAL A 106 4.04 -0.42 13.84
C VAL A 106 5.01 -1.37 14.50
N ALA A 107 5.91 -0.87 15.37
CA ALA A 107 6.94 -1.68 16.01
C ALA A 107 6.35 -2.56 17.12
N MET A 108 5.75 -1.94 18.13
CA MET A 108 5.16 -2.65 19.25
C MET A 108 3.93 -3.46 18.85
N GLY A 109 3.15 -2.96 17.88
CA GLY A 109 2.02 -3.69 17.32
C GLY A 109 2.44 -5.01 16.66
N THR A 110 3.54 -5.02 15.91
CA THR A 110 4.11 -6.25 15.35
C THR A 110 4.57 -7.20 16.44
N LEU A 111 5.26 -6.71 17.47
CA LEU A 111 5.70 -7.53 18.60
C LEU A 111 4.50 -8.17 19.34
N ARG A 112 3.45 -7.38 19.62
CA ARG A 112 2.23 -7.89 20.28
C ARG A 112 1.58 -9.02 19.47
N LEU A 113 1.53 -8.87 18.15
CA LEU A 113 0.94 -9.86 17.27
C LEU A 113 1.80 -11.13 17.18
N LEU A 114 3.12 -11.01 17.08
CA LEU A 114 4.06 -12.14 17.11
C LEU A 114 3.98 -12.91 18.43
N GLU A 115 3.93 -12.21 19.57
CA GLU A 115 3.75 -12.84 20.89
C GLU A 115 2.39 -13.56 21.00
N ALA A 116 1.33 -12.95 20.48
CA ALA A 116 0.02 -13.56 20.48
C ALA A 116 -0.02 -14.84 19.63
N ILE A 117 0.64 -14.84 18.46
CA ILE A 117 0.76 -16.02 17.59
C ILE A 117 1.61 -17.11 18.27
N ARG A 118 2.75 -16.75 18.84
CA ARG A 118 3.63 -17.68 19.56
C ARG A 118 2.88 -18.40 20.69
N ASP A 119 2.22 -17.63 21.54
CA ASP A 119 1.42 -18.16 22.66
C ASP A 119 0.29 -19.07 22.17
N TYR A 120 -0.44 -18.63 21.13
CA TYR A 120 -1.48 -19.43 20.50
C TYR A 120 -0.95 -20.77 19.96
N GLN A 121 0.17 -20.77 19.22
CA GLN A 121 0.78 -21.99 18.68
C GLN A 121 1.26 -22.95 19.79
N GLN A 122 1.86 -22.41 20.86
CA GLN A 122 2.34 -23.23 21.98
C GLN A 122 1.19 -23.95 22.71
N ARG A 123 0.05 -23.29 22.88
CA ARG A 123 -1.11 -23.86 23.57
C ARG A 123 -1.94 -24.79 22.72
N THR A 124 -2.08 -24.53 21.45
CA THR A 124 -3.00 -25.26 20.56
C THR A 124 -2.31 -26.29 19.67
N GLY A 125 -1.01 -26.17 19.44
CA GLY A 125 -0.28 -26.94 18.44
C GLY A 125 -0.61 -26.55 16.98
N ILE A 126 -1.48 -25.57 16.78
CA ILE A 126 -1.86 -25.12 15.42
C ILE A 126 -0.75 -24.22 14.87
N ARG A 127 -0.19 -24.60 13.74
CA ARG A 127 0.84 -23.81 13.05
C ARG A 127 0.21 -22.66 12.29
N VAL A 128 0.67 -21.44 12.55
CA VAL A 128 0.23 -20.21 11.87
C VAL A 128 1.37 -19.69 10.99
N LYS A 129 1.10 -19.37 9.75
CA LYS A 129 2.04 -18.67 8.87
C LYS A 129 1.82 -17.18 8.99
N PHE A 130 2.89 -16.43 9.19
CA PHE A 130 2.86 -14.99 9.43
C PHE A 130 3.59 -14.22 8.33
N TYR A 131 2.93 -13.20 7.79
CA TYR A 131 3.50 -12.23 6.86
C TYR A 131 3.60 -10.85 7.51
N GLN A 132 4.79 -10.25 7.45
CA GLN A 132 5.05 -8.87 7.89
C GLN A 132 5.23 -7.97 6.68
N ALA A 133 4.43 -6.93 6.56
CA ALA A 133 4.63 -5.88 5.58
C ALA A 133 5.80 -4.97 5.97
N GLY A 134 6.94 -5.15 5.31
CA GLY A 134 8.07 -4.23 5.34
C GLY A 134 7.87 -3.06 4.38
N SER A 135 8.93 -2.29 4.15
CA SER A 135 8.92 -1.11 3.28
C SER A 135 10.32 -0.80 2.76
N SER A 136 10.43 -0.34 1.52
CA SER A 136 11.67 0.19 0.95
C SER A 136 12.21 1.41 1.70
N GLU A 137 11.36 2.13 2.45
CA GLU A 137 11.79 3.23 3.34
C GLU A 137 12.79 2.77 4.43
N MET A 138 12.85 1.46 4.74
CA MET A 138 13.86 0.90 5.64
C MET A 138 15.28 1.11 5.12
N PHE A 139 15.49 1.09 3.80
CA PHE A 139 16.79 1.35 3.19
C PHE A 139 17.24 2.81 3.37
N GLY A 140 16.31 3.77 3.34
CA GLY A 140 16.51 5.17 3.70
C GLY A 140 17.67 5.84 2.95
N LEU A 141 18.78 6.13 3.64
CA LEU A 141 20.03 6.55 3.00
C LEU A 141 20.70 5.30 2.39
N VAL A 142 20.38 5.05 1.12
CA VAL A 142 20.73 3.79 0.46
C VAL A 142 22.24 3.49 0.48
N GLN A 143 22.58 2.28 0.88
CA GLN A 143 23.97 1.81 0.98
C GLN A 143 24.41 1.02 -0.27
N GLU A 144 23.47 0.61 -1.10
CA GLU A 144 23.68 -0.18 -2.30
C GLU A 144 22.57 0.12 -3.32
N ILE A 145 22.86 0.08 -4.62
CA ILE A 145 21.89 0.29 -5.72
C ILE A 145 22.12 -0.81 -6.76
N PRO A 146 21.05 -1.57 -7.13
CA PRO A 146 19.72 -1.62 -6.53
C PRO A 146 19.71 -2.26 -5.14
N GLN A 147 18.67 -2.00 -4.34
CA GLN A 147 18.51 -2.59 -3.02
C GLN A 147 17.91 -3.99 -3.12
N LYS A 148 18.46 -4.92 -2.35
CA LYS A 148 18.06 -6.32 -2.25
C LYS A 148 17.93 -6.74 -0.78
N GLU A 149 17.58 -7.98 -0.52
CA GLU A 149 17.33 -8.51 0.84
C GLU A 149 18.55 -8.40 1.77
N THR A 150 19.76 -8.37 1.22
CA THR A 150 21.02 -8.27 1.99
C THR A 150 21.55 -6.85 2.13
N THR A 151 20.93 -5.87 1.47
CA THR A 151 21.32 -4.46 1.56
C THR A 151 21.10 -3.93 2.97
N PRO A 152 22.08 -3.31 3.64
CA PRO A 152 21.93 -2.76 4.97
C PRO A 152 20.85 -1.67 5.02
N PHE A 153 20.04 -1.68 6.08
CA PHE A 153 19.06 -0.63 6.35
C PHE A 153 19.72 0.62 6.97
N TYR A 154 19.28 1.79 6.51
CA TYR A 154 19.65 3.08 7.09
C TYR A 154 18.41 4.00 7.13
N PRO A 155 17.46 3.75 8.04
CA PRO A 155 16.15 4.43 8.04
C PRO A 155 16.27 5.95 8.23
N ARG A 156 15.40 6.71 7.54
CA ARG A 156 15.40 8.18 7.51
C ARG A 156 14.09 8.79 8.02
N SER A 157 13.30 8.02 8.79
CA SER A 157 12.07 8.52 9.40
C SER A 157 11.66 7.66 10.59
N PRO A 158 10.85 8.17 11.54
CA PRO A 158 10.29 7.36 12.62
C PRO A 158 9.51 6.14 12.10
N TYR A 159 8.78 6.30 10.99
CA TYR A 159 8.12 5.18 10.31
C TYR A 159 9.12 4.10 9.87
N ALA A 160 10.18 4.51 9.18
CA ALA A 160 11.19 3.56 8.70
C ALA A 160 11.92 2.86 9.85
N CYS A 161 12.24 3.56 10.94
CA CYS A 161 12.81 2.95 12.15
C CYS A 161 11.88 1.91 12.76
N ALA A 162 10.57 2.20 12.84
CA ALA A 162 9.58 1.27 13.34
C ALA A 162 9.44 0.03 12.45
N LYS A 163 9.52 0.20 11.13
CA LYS A 163 9.52 -0.92 10.15
C LYS A 163 10.79 -1.78 10.24
N VAL A 164 11.97 -1.18 10.46
CA VAL A 164 13.22 -1.94 10.71
C VAL A 164 13.11 -2.78 11.98
N TYR A 165 12.54 -2.22 13.07
CA TYR A 165 12.27 -3.00 14.27
C TYR A 165 11.35 -4.19 13.97
N ALA A 166 10.22 -3.95 13.30
CA ALA A 166 9.26 -5.00 12.95
C ALA A 166 9.90 -6.09 12.08
N TYR A 167 10.73 -5.71 11.12
CA TYR A 167 11.49 -6.63 10.28
C TYR A 167 12.38 -7.56 11.13
N TRP A 168 13.22 -7.01 12.00
CA TRP A 168 14.15 -7.80 12.80
C TRP A 168 13.43 -8.63 13.87
N GLN A 169 12.32 -8.17 14.41
CA GLN A 169 11.50 -9.02 15.29
C GLN A 169 10.92 -10.22 14.53
N THR A 170 10.48 -10.04 13.29
CA THR A 170 9.98 -11.15 12.46
C THR A 170 11.08 -12.18 12.19
N VAL A 171 12.30 -11.73 11.83
CA VAL A 171 13.48 -12.61 11.68
C VAL A 171 13.79 -13.32 12.99
N ASN A 172 13.84 -12.59 14.10
CA ASN A 172 14.15 -13.16 15.41
C ASN A 172 13.14 -14.24 15.83
N TYR A 173 11.84 -14.01 15.62
CA TYR A 173 10.81 -15.00 15.96
C TYR A 173 10.87 -16.23 15.05
N ARG A 174 11.23 -16.07 13.80
CA ARG A 174 11.51 -17.19 12.88
C ARG A 174 12.65 -18.05 13.37
N GLU A 175 13.77 -17.44 13.78
CA GLU A 175 14.98 -18.14 14.19
C GLU A 175 14.90 -18.70 15.61
N ALA A 176 14.43 -17.90 16.57
CA ALA A 176 14.40 -18.27 17.98
C ALA A 176 13.27 -19.24 18.35
N TYR A 177 12.09 -19.11 17.69
CA TYR A 177 10.89 -19.84 18.05
C TYR A 177 10.35 -20.72 16.94
N ASN A 178 11.07 -20.84 15.81
CA ASN A 178 10.66 -21.62 14.65
C ASN A 178 9.25 -21.23 14.12
N LEU A 179 8.90 -19.94 14.23
CA LEU A 179 7.69 -19.43 13.61
C LEU A 179 7.87 -19.44 12.07
N PHE A 180 6.81 -19.83 11.35
CA PHE A 180 6.78 -19.58 9.91
C PHE A 180 6.46 -18.10 9.69
N ALA A 181 7.51 -17.26 9.62
CA ALA A 181 7.37 -15.82 9.54
C ALA A 181 8.21 -15.26 8.39
N CYS A 182 7.55 -14.54 7.47
CA CYS A 182 8.13 -13.93 6.27
C CYS A 182 8.07 -12.41 6.36
N ASN A 183 9.10 -11.72 5.86
CA ASN A 183 9.03 -10.28 5.57
C ASN A 183 8.89 -10.03 4.06
N GLY A 184 7.95 -9.17 3.68
CA GLY A 184 7.97 -8.54 2.35
C GLY A 184 8.61 -7.16 2.45
N ILE A 185 9.72 -6.93 1.77
CA ILE A 185 10.35 -5.61 1.64
C ILE A 185 9.75 -4.96 0.40
N LEU A 186 8.64 -4.24 0.62
CA LEU A 186 7.84 -3.71 -0.48
C LEU A 186 8.33 -2.35 -0.92
N PHE A 187 8.61 -2.21 -2.22
CA PHE A 187 8.80 -0.92 -2.84
C PHE A 187 7.45 -0.22 -3.02
N ASN A 188 7.47 1.04 -3.43
CA ASN A 188 6.24 1.82 -3.54
C ASN A 188 5.26 1.14 -4.50
N HIS A 189 4.03 0.95 -4.08
CA HIS A 189 3.00 0.34 -4.91
C HIS A 189 1.69 1.09 -4.75
N GLU A 190 1.09 1.36 -5.87
CA GLU A 190 0.05 2.34 -6.04
C GLU A 190 -1.18 1.72 -6.70
N SER A 191 -2.31 2.38 -6.57
CA SER A 191 -3.56 1.95 -7.20
C SER A 191 -4.64 3.02 -7.10
N PRO A 192 -5.82 2.83 -7.73
CA PRO A 192 -7.01 3.64 -7.48
C PRO A 192 -7.44 3.70 -6.00
N ARG A 193 -7.04 2.72 -5.17
CA ARG A 193 -7.35 2.67 -3.73
C ARG A 193 -6.26 3.27 -2.83
N ARG A 194 -5.21 3.85 -3.42
CA ARG A 194 -4.17 4.54 -2.63
C ARG A 194 -4.76 5.65 -1.79
N GLY A 195 -4.23 5.87 -0.60
CA GLY A 195 -4.63 6.99 0.27
C GLY A 195 -4.44 8.34 -0.44
N GLU A 196 -5.41 9.22 -0.34
CA GLU A 196 -5.50 10.46 -1.11
C GLU A 196 -4.37 11.48 -0.85
N THR A 197 -3.68 11.36 0.28
CA THR A 197 -2.56 12.22 0.69
C THR A 197 -1.20 11.75 0.17
N PHE A 198 -1.10 10.53 -0.37
CA PHE A 198 0.13 10.05 -0.99
C PHE A 198 0.35 10.72 -2.34
N VAL A 199 1.62 11.00 -2.66
CA VAL A 199 2.02 11.86 -3.77
C VAL A 199 1.42 11.46 -5.12
N THR A 200 1.42 10.19 -5.46
CA THR A 200 0.87 9.66 -6.71
C THR A 200 -0.63 9.91 -6.82
N ARG A 201 -1.40 9.54 -5.78
CA ARG A 201 -2.83 9.76 -5.73
C ARG A 201 -3.19 11.24 -5.64
N LYS A 202 -2.39 12.03 -4.93
CA LYS A 202 -2.53 13.49 -4.88
C LYS A 202 -2.42 14.11 -6.27
N ILE A 203 -1.46 13.63 -7.09
CA ILE A 203 -1.28 14.09 -8.47
C ILE A 203 -2.49 13.73 -9.32
N THR A 204 -2.88 12.45 -9.38
CA THR A 204 -3.96 11.98 -10.27
C THR A 204 -5.31 12.59 -9.93
N ARG A 205 -5.60 12.77 -8.64
CA ARG A 205 -6.80 13.50 -8.18
C ARG A 205 -6.77 14.98 -8.56
N ALA A 206 -5.62 15.63 -8.41
CA ALA A 206 -5.49 17.04 -8.80
C ALA A 206 -5.68 17.21 -10.31
N VAL A 207 -5.05 16.34 -11.13
CA VAL A 207 -5.24 16.33 -12.59
C VAL A 207 -6.72 16.24 -12.95
N SER A 208 -7.43 15.25 -12.41
CA SER A 208 -8.85 15.06 -12.67
C SER A 208 -9.70 16.26 -12.25
N ARG A 209 -9.43 16.83 -11.06
CA ARG A 209 -10.15 18.01 -10.55
C ARG A 209 -9.85 19.29 -11.36
N ILE A 210 -8.62 19.45 -11.88
CA ILE A 210 -8.25 20.58 -12.75
C ILE A 210 -8.98 20.46 -14.08
N VAL A 211 -9.06 19.26 -14.67
CA VAL A 211 -9.87 19.00 -15.88
C VAL A 211 -11.34 19.35 -15.65
N ALA A 212 -11.88 19.00 -14.47
CA ALA A 212 -13.29 19.31 -14.10
C ALA A 212 -13.52 20.78 -13.70
N GLY A 213 -12.50 21.64 -13.69
CA GLY A 213 -12.61 23.04 -13.23
C GLY A 213 -12.88 23.19 -11.72
N LYS A 214 -12.60 22.15 -10.91
CA LYS A 214 -12.83 22.10 -9.48
C LYS A 214 -11.57 22.40 -8.63
N GLN A 215 -10.43 22.59 -9.28
CA GLN A 215 -9.14 22.91 -8.65
C GLN A 215 -8.28 23.69 -9.63
N ASP A 216 -7.56 24.70 -9.14
CA ASP A 216 -6.72 25.56 -10.01
C ASP A 216 -5.29 25.05 -10.10
N LYS A 217 -4.72 24.58 -9.00
CA LYS A 217 -3.29 24.21 -8.90
C LYS A 217 -3.08 22.96 -8.04
N LEU A 218 -1.98 22.28 -8.32
CA LEU A 218 -1.41 21.20 -7.51
C LEU A 218 -0.16 21.72 -6.80
N TYR A 219 -0.05 21.44 -5.50
CA TYR A 219 1.14 21.77 -4.71
C TYR A 219 1.93 20.49 -4.39
N LEU A 220 3.22 20.47 -4.73
CA LEU A 220 4.13 19.34 -4.51
C LEU A 220 5.34 19.78 -3.66
N GLY A 221 6.08 18.82 -3.14
CA GLY A 221 7.38 19.01 -2.51
C GLY A 221 8.53 18.72 -3.48
N ASN A 222 9.46 17.84 -3.07
CA ASN A 222 10.61 17.45 -3.88
C ASN A 222 10.18 16.70 -5.16
N LEU A 223 10.38 17.34 -6.30
CA LEU A 223 10.04 16.78 -7.62
C LEU A 223 11.04 15.72 -8.11
N ASP A 224 12.27 15.77 -7.61
CA ASP A 224 13.37 14.96 -8.12
C ASP A 224 13.57 13.67 -7.34
N ALA A 225 12.83 13.49 -6.24
CA ALA A 225 12.80 12.24 -5.49
C ALA A 225 12.36 11.09 -6.39
N LYS A 226 13.18 10.03 -6.46
CA LYS A 226 12.97 8.87 -7.33
C LYS A 226 12.46 7.67 -6.55
N ARG A 227 11.44 7.02 -7.08
CA ARG A 227 10.81 5.83 -6.49
C ARG A 227 10.60 4.75 -7.54
N ASP A 228 10.72 3.52 -7.10
CA ASP A 228 10.26 2.35 -7.82
C ASP A 228 8.77 2.17 -7.50
N TRP A 229 7.90 2.43 -8.47
CA TRP A 229 6.45 2.36 -8.34
C TRP A 229 5.85 1.19 -9.10
N GLY A 230 5.20 0.27 -8.38
CA GLY A 230 4.46 -0.83 -8.96
C GLY A 230 2.95 -0.76 -8.70
N TYR A 231 2.23 -1.76 -9.17
CA TYR A 231 0.79 -1.90 -9.00
C TYR A 231 0.45 -2.76 -7.78
N ALA A 232 -0.39 -2.25 -6.88
CA ALA A 232 -0.67 -2.89 -5.60
C ALA A 232 -1.21 -4.34 -5.71
N LYS A 233 -1.98 -4.67 -6.73
CA LYS A 233 -2.46 -6.05 -6.94
C LYS A 233 -1.33 -7.04 -7.21
N ASP A 234 -0.30 -6.63 -7.93
CA ASP A 234 0.87 -7.50 -8.14
C ASP A 234 1.57 -7.80 -6.82
N TYR A 235 1.65 -6.81 -5.93
CA TYR A 235 2.32 -6.94 -4.63
C TYR A 235 1.54 -7.84 -3.66
N VAL A 236 0.21 -7.74 -3.60
CA VAL A 236 -0.57 -8.62 -2.72
C VAL A 236 -0.53 -10.08 -3.19
N GLU A 237 -0.40 -10.34 -4.48
CA GLU A 237 -0.12 -11.68 -5.00
C GLU A 237 1.21 -12.21 -4.46
N GLY A 238 2.27 -11.38 -4.45
CA GLY A 238 3.56 -11.72 -3.87
C GLY A 238 3.49 -12.01 -2.37
N MET A 239 2.70 -11.23 -1.60
CA MET A 239 2.47 -11.49 -0.17
C MET A 239 1.89 -12.88 0.06
N TRP A 240 0.88 -13.26 -0.71
CA TRP A 240 0.30 -14.59 -0.63
C TRP A 240 1.31 -15.68 -1.03
N MET A 241 2.04 -15.50 -2.14
CA MET A 241 3.05 -16.46 -2.62
C MET A 241 4.15 -16.75 -1.59
N MET A 242 4.57 -15.76 -0.78
CA MET A 242 5.56 -15.95 0.28
C MET A 242 5.09 -16.95 1.33
N LEU A 243 3.81 -16.92 1.72
CA LEU A 243 3.27 -17.84 2.70
C LEU A 243 2.97 -19.25 2.11
N GLN A 244 3.00 -19.42 0.79
CA GLN A 244 2.84 -20.72 0.15
C GLN A 244 4.16 -21.49 0.01
N GLN A 245 5.29 -20.86 0.34
CA GLN A 245 6.60 -21.53 0.27
C GLN A 245 6.76 -22.59 1.37
N PRO A 246 7.60 -23.61 1.13
CA PRO A 246 7.87 -24.66 2.14
C PRO A 246 8.64 -24.13 3.36
N GLN A 247 9.42 -23.08 3.19
CA GLN A 247 10.21 -22.44 4.25
C GLN A 247 9.98 -20.92 4.23
N PRO A 248 9.94 -20.29 5.43
CA PRO A 248 9.81 -18.84 5.54
C PRO A 248 11.11 -18.14 5.15
N ASP A 249 11.00 -17.00 4.48
CA ASP A 249 12.14 -16.17 4.09
C ASP A 249 11.68 -14.71 3.88
N ASP A 250 12.63 -13.82 3.56
CA ASP A 250 12.38 -12.41 3.28
C ASP A 250 12.55 -12.14 1.78
N TYR A 251 11.68 -11.29 1.22
CA TYR A 251 11.66 -11.02 -0.22
C TYR A 251 11.46 -9.54 -0.52
N VAL A 252 12.27 -9.02 -1.43
CA VAL A 252 12.04 -7.72 -2.07
C VAL A 252 10.99 -7.89 -3.17
N LEU A 253 9.95 -7.02 -3.14
CA LEU A 253 9.05 -6.83 -4.26
C LEU A 253 9.23 -5.42 -4.82
N ALA A 254 9.62 -5.35 -6.09
CA ALA A 254 9.95 -4.11 -6.80
C ALA A 254 9.77 -4.30 -8.31
N THR A 255 9.63 -3.20 -9.04
CA THR A 255 9.56 -3.26 -10.51
C THR A 255 10.94 -3.34 -11.16
N GLY A 256 11.98 -2.85 -10.48
CA GLY A 256 13.32 -2.69 -11.04
C GLY A 256 13.49 -1.45 -11.89
N GLU A 257 12.51 -0.56 -11.88
CA GLU A 257 12.54 0.74 -12.56
C GLU A 257 12.28 1.87 -11.55
N THR A 258 12.94 3.00 -11.75
CA THR A 258 12.73 4.17 -10.86
C THR A 258 12.38 5.40 -11.67
N HIS A 259 11.39 6.15 -11.17
CA HIS A 259 10.87 7.36 -11.78
C HIS A 259 10.78 8.50 -10.77
N SER A 260 10.92 9.74 -11.22
CA SER A 260 10.79 10.92 -10.37
C SER A 260 9.32 11.32 -10.16
N VAL A 261 9.06 12.08 -9.11
CA VAL A 261 7.75 12.72 -8.90
C VAL A 261 7.41 13.64 -10.08
N ARG A 262 8.42 14.30 -10.65
CA ARG A 262 8.32 15.11 -11.86
C ARG A 262 7.78 14.30 -13.04
N GLU A 263 8.41 13.17 -13.37
CA GLU A 263 7.99 12.28 -14.46
C GLU A 263 6.56 11.78 -14.27
N PHE A 264 6.18 11.45 -13.04
CA PHE A 264 4.82 11.02 -12.72
C PHE A 264 3.81 12.15 -13.02
N ALA A 265 4.11 13.38 -12.57
CA ALA A 265 3.24 14.54 -12.79
C ALA A 265 3.14 14.89 -14.28
N GLU A 266 4.27 14.97 -14.98
CA GLU A 266 4.31 15.24 -16.44
C GLU A 266 3.44 14.25 -17.20
N ARG A 267 3.59 12.95 -16.91
CA ARG A 267 2.83 11.90 -17.56
C ARG A 267 1.34 12.00 -17.26
N ALA A 268 0.98 12.23 -16.00
CA ALA A 268 -0.42 12.35 -15.60
C ALA A 268 -1.13 13.53 -16.28
N PHE A 269 -0.48 14.68 -16.35
CA PHE A 269 -1.01 15.86 -17.06
C PHE A 269 -1.04 15.67 -18.57
N ALA A 270 -0.02 15.05 -19.16
CA ALA A 270 0.02 14.78 -20.61
C ALA A 270 -1.14 13.87 -21.06
N LEU A 271 -1.54 12.90 -20.24
CA LEU A 271 -2.68 12.01 -20.53
C LEU A 271 -3.98 12.77 -20.75
N VAL A 272 -4.18 13.89 -20.08
CA VAL A 272 -5.38 14.74 -20.22
C VAL A 272 -5.19 15.92 -21.17
N GLY A 273 -4.16 15.88 -22.02
CA GLY A 273 -3.88 16.92 -23.02
C GLY A 273 -3.31 18.22 -22.47
N MET A 274 -2.73 18.19 -21.26
CA MET A 274 -2.12 19.34 -20.57
C MET A 274 -0.61 19.11 -20.34
N PRO A 275 0.24 18.91 -21.37
CA PRO A 275 1.68 18.67 -21.17
C PRO A 275 2.32 19.84 -20.41
N ILE A 276 3.04 19.50 -19.34
CA ILE A 276 3.69 20.48 -18.46
C ILE A 276 5.05 20.88 -19.02
N THR A 277 5.33 22.19 -18.96
CA THR A 277 6.67 22.77 -19.09
C THR A 277 7.08 23.40 -17.78
N TRP A 278 8.35 23.26 -17.41
CA TRP A 278 8.84 23.77 -16.12
C TRP A 278 9.50 25.14 -16.30
N ARG A 279 9.26 26.05 -15.34
CA ARG A 279 9.88 27.39 -15.26
C ARG A 279 10.39 27.62 -13.86
N GLY A 280 11.53 28.32 -13.72
CA GLY A 280 12.17 28.56 -12.44
C GLY A 280 12.97 27.35 -11.94
N SER A 281 13.36 27.37 -10.67
CA SER A 281 14.09 26.29 -10.00
C SER A 281 13.87 26.31 -8.49
N GLY A 282 14.06 25.16 -7.84
CA GLY A 282 13.92 25.02 -6.39
C GLY A 282 12.49 25.34 -5.91
N LEU A 283 12.36 26.20 -4.93
CA LEU A 283 11.04 26.57 -4.36
C LEU A 283 10.20 27.46 -5.30
N GLU A 284 10.86 28.15 -6.25
CA GLU A 284 10.19 29.00 -7.25
C GLU A 284 9.84 28.23 -8.54
N GLU A 285 10.08 26.93 -8.56
CA GLU A 285 9.81 26.12 -9.74
C GLU A 285 8.31 25.93 -9.92
N GLN A 286 7.86 26.10 -11.16
CA GLN A 286 6.46 26.03 -11.55
C GLN A 286 6.27 25.12 -12.76
N GLY A 287 5.27 24.24 -12.68
CA GLY A 287 4.77 23.48 -13.81
C GLY A 287 3.66 24.25 -14.52
N VAL A 288 3.87 24.54 -15.80
CA VAL A 288 3.02 25.44 -16.60
C VAL A 288 2.46 24.70 -17.80
N TYR A 289 1.18 24.93 -18.10
CA TYR A 289 0.54 24.55 -19.35
C TYR A 289 -0.02 25.79 -20.04
N LYS A 290 0.47 26.13 -21.24
CA LYS A 290 0.23 27.41 -21.91
C LYS A 290 0.62 28.56 -20.96
N ASP A 291 -0.31 29.45 -20.61
CA ASP A 291 -0.07 30.58 -19.71
C ASP A 291 -0.56 30.32 -18.26
N ARG A 292 -1.01 29.10 -17.95
CA ARG A 292 -1.54 28.73 -16.62
C ARG A 292 -0.49 27.99 -15.82
N VAL A 293 -0.23 28.44 -14.60
CA VAL A 293 0.53 27.70 -13.61
C VAL A 293 -0.39 26.61 -13.02
N LEU A 294 -0.03 25.35 -13.23
CA LEU A 294 -0.79 24.20 -12.74
C LEU A 294 -0.12 23.48 -11.56
N ILE A 295 1.21 23.60 -11.42
CA ILE A 295 1.97 23.01 -10.33
C ILE A 295 2.84 24.08 -9.69
N GLU A 296 2.85 24.12 -8.35
CA GLU A 296 3.76 24.95 -7.55
C GLU A 296 4.42 24.10 -6.46
N ILE A 297 5.62 24.52 -6.03
CA ILE A 297 6.35 23.87 -4.96
C ILE A 297 5.93 24.49 -3.62
N ASP A 298 5.61 23.64 -2.65
CA ASP A 298 5.25 24.07 -1.30
C ASP A 298 6.23 23.45 -0.29
N PRO A 299 7.00 24.27 0.45
CA PRO A 299 7.97 23.79 1.43
C PRO A 299 7.39 22.87 2.51
N ARG A 300 6.09 22.98 2.82
CA ARG A 300 5.40 22.14 3.81
C ARG A 300 5.38 20.65 3.45
N TYR A 301 5.58 20.33 2.17
CA TYR A 301 5.62 18.95 1.69
C TYR A 301 7.03 18.35 1.66
N TYR A 302 8.08 19.12 1.97
CA TYR A 302 9.41 18.57 2.17
C TYR A 302 9.49 17.81 3.49
N ARG A 303 10.25 16.72 3.49
CA ARG A 303 10.51 15.93 4.68
C ARG A 303 11.71 16.50 5.43
N PRO A 304 11.76 16.41 6.78
CA PRO A 304 12.94 16.80 7.55
C PRO A 304 14.21 16.05 7.13
N THR A 305 14.07 14.79 6.75
CA THR A 305 15.11 13.97 6.12
C THR A 305 14.51 13.28 4.90
N GLU A 306 15.13 13.48 3.75
CA GLU A 306 14.63 12.94 2.47
C GLU A 306 15.29 11.61 2.13
N VAL A 307 14.62 10.85 1.30
CA VAL A 307 15.12 9.66 0.62
C VAL A 307 15.12 9.96 -0.87
N ASP A 308 16.30 10.13 -1.45
CA ASP A 308 16.42 10.63 -2.82
C ASP A 308 16.13 9.56 -3.86
N LEU A 309 16.55 8.32 -3.62
CA LEU A 309 16.44 7.22 -4.57
C LEU A 309 16.06 5.91 -3.88
N LEU A 310 15.05 5.24 -4.42
CA LEU A 310 14.76 3.82 -4.14
C LEU A 310 14.62 3.08 -5.46
N LEU A 311 15.38 1.98 -5.61
CA LEU A 311 15.37 1.09 -6.77
C LEU A 311 15.59 -0.35 -6.29
N GLY A 312 14.59 -1.21 -6.43
CA GLY A 312 14.64 -2.57 -5.89
C GLY A 312 15.15 -3.62 -6.87
N ASP A 313 15.77 -4.65 -6.32
CA ASP A 313 16.11 -5.88 -7.04
C ASP A 313 15.22 -7.03 -6.55
N ALA A 314 14.21 -7.37 -7.32
CA ALA A 314 13.27 -8.47 -7.04
C ALA A 314 13.72 -9.83 -7.62
N SER A 315 14.99 -9.99 -7.97
CA SER A 315 15.51 -11.22 -8.59
C SER A 315 15.26 -12.46 -7.73
N LYS A 316 15.31 -12.36 -6.40
CA LYS A 316 14.98 -13.46 -5.49
C LYS A 316 13.50 -13.84 -5.57
N ALA A 317 12.60 -12.87 -5.52
CA ALA A 317 11.17 -13.10 -5.65
C ALA A 317 10.84 -13.73 -7.02
N LYS A 318 11.44 -13.26 -8.10
CA LYS A 318 11.27 -13.84 -9.43
C LYS A 318 11.74 -15.31 -9.48
N ARG A 319 12.91 -15.61 -8.94
CA ARG A 319 13.50 -16.96 -8.98
C ARG A 319 12.76 -17.95 -8.08
N VAL A 320 12.40 -17.54 -6.86
CA VAL A 320 11.88 -18.44 -5.82
C VAL A 320 10.36 -18.52 -5.86
N LEU A 321 9.68 -17.37 -5.99
CA LEU A 321 8.23 -17.29 -5.98
C LEU A 321 7.64 -17.39 -7.39
N GLY A 322 8.42 -17.12 -8.45
CA GLY A 322 7.89 -16.89 -9.79
C GLY A 322 7.19 -15.53 -9.93
N TRP A 323 7.34 -14.64 -8.95
CA TRP A 323 6.69 -13.35 -8.93
C TRP A 323 7.38 -12.34 -9.86
N GLN A 324 6.58 -11.57 -10.58
CA GLN A 324 7.05 -10.43 -11.37
C GLN A 324 5.92 -9.39 -11.51
N PRO A 325 6.25 -8.10 -11.61
CA PRO A 325 5.27 -7.06 -11.87
C PRO A 325 4.63 -7.27 -13.26
N LYS A 326 3.32 -7.03 -13.35
CA LYS A 326 2.53 -7.20 -14.58
C LYS A 326 2.16 -5.87 -15.21
N VAL A 327 2.12 -4.80 -14.42
CA VAL A 327 1.71 -3.45 -14.83
C VAL A 327 2.94 -2.54 -14.89
N THR A 328 3.17 -1.91 -16.04
CA THR A 328 4.26 -0.95 -16.23
C THR A 328 3.95 0.38 -15.56
N PHE A 329 4.98 1.21 -15.30
CA PHE A 329 4.82 2.56 -14.78
C PHE A 329 3.83 3.40 -15.61
N ALA A 330 3.93 3.32 -16.92
CA ALA A 330 3.04 4.01 -17.86
C ALA A 330 1.57 3.62 -17.66
N GLN A 331 1.31 2.32 -17.59
CA GLN A 331 -0.03 1.79 -17.37
C GLN A 331 -0.56 2.14 -15.97
N LEU A 332 0.30 2.16 -14.95
CA LEU A 332 -0.07 2.53 -13.60
C LEU A 332 -0.57 3.99 -13.51
N VAL A 333 0.18 4.94 -14.10
CA VAL A 333 -0.23 6.36 -14.13
C VAL A 333 -1.57 6.51 -14.86
N GLU A 334 -1.71 5.86 -16.01
CA GLU A 334 -2.93 5.91 -16.82
C GLU A 334 -4.13 5.31 -16.05
N LEU A 335 -3.95 4.14 -15.42
CA LEU A 335 -4.95 3.48 -14.59
C LEU A 335 -5.47 4.38 -13.47
N MET A 336 -4.55 5.06 -12.78
CA MET A 336 -4.90 5.95 -11.67
C MET A 336 -5.60 7.23 -12.12
N VAL A 337 -5.16 7.83 -13.25
CA VAL A 337 -5.82 9.02 -13.83
C VAL A 337 -7.22 8.67 -14.31
N LEU A 338 -7.39 7.55 -15.00
CA LEU A 338 -8.67 7.05 -15.49
C LEU A 338 -9.65 6.84 -14.32
N ALA A 339 -9.21 6.16 -13.27
CA ALA A 339 -10.02 5.93 -12.07
C ALA A 339 -10.45 7.22 -11.39
N ASP A 340 -9.57 8.22 -11.31
CA ASP A 340 -9.89 9.50 -10.68
C ASP A 340 -10.82 10.39 -11.54
N LEU A 341 -10.77 10.28 -12.87
CA LEU A 341 -11.77 10.90 -13.75
C LEU A 341 -13.15 10.28 -13.53
N GLU A 342 -13.26 8.94 -13.53
CA GLU A 342 -14.51 8.23 -13.22
C GLU A 342 -15.03 8.60 -11.81
N ALA A 343 -14.14 8.69 -10.82
CA ALA A 343 -14.48 8.99 -9.41
C ALA A 343 -15.07 10.40 -9.19
N ILE A 344 -14.89 11.33 -10.13
CA ILE A 344 -15.50 12.66 -10.07
C ILE A 344 -16.67 12.83 -11.06
N GLY A 345 -17.04 11.76 -11.76
CA GLY A 345 -18.17 11.69 -12.66
C GLY A 345 -17.90 12.17 -14.09
N LEU A 346 -16.62 12.25 -14.48
CA LEU A 346 -16.26 12.49 -15.87
C LEU A 346 -16.19 11.17 -16.63
N ASP A 347 -16.61 11.20 -17.90
CA ASP A 347 -16.33 10.13 -18.84
C ASP A 347 -14.88 10.24 -19.29
N PRO A 348 -14.04 9.22 -19.04
CA PRO A 348 -12.64 9.27 -19.44
C PRO A 348 -12.40 9.06 -20.93
N ASP A 349 -13.30 8.41 -21.68
CA ASP A 349 -13.10 8.02 -23.07
C ASP A 349 -12.85 9.22 -24.01
N PRO A 350 -13.59 10.33 -23.93
CA PRO A 350 -13.29 11.51 -24.73
C PRO A 350 -11.96 12.20 -24.39
N ILE A 351 -11.46 11.96 -23.16
CA ILE A 351 -10.25 12.60 -22.62
C ILE A 351 -9.01 11.76 -22.92
N LEU A 352 -9.08 10.45 -22.70
CA LEU A 352 -7.96 9.52 -22.80
C LEU A 352 -7.97 8.64 -24.07
N GLY A 353 -9.09 8.66 -24.82
CA GLY A 353 -9.35 7.69 -25.89
C GLY A 353 -9.73 6.30 -25.37
N GLU A 354 -10.11 5.40 -26.28
CA GLU A 354 -10.46 4.01 -25.88
C GLU A 354 -9.25 3.24 -25.34
N ARG A 355 -9.26 2.93 -24.04
CA ARG A 355 -8.20 2.19 -23.31
C ARG A 355 -8.69 0.80 -22.87
N ARG A 356 -9.03 -0.06 -23.84
CA ARG A 356 -9.65 -1.39 -23.58
C ARG A 356 -8.84 -2.30 -22.69
N THR A 357 -7.51 -2.28 -22.79
CA THR A 357 -6.60 -3.09 -21.94
C THR A 357 -6.67 -2.69 -20.47
N LEU A 358 -6.80 -1.40 -20.16
CA LEU A 358 -6.92 -0.90 -18.80
C LEU A 358 -8.31 -1.10 -18.22
N ASN A 359 -9.35 -1.16 -19.05
CA ASN A 359 -10.72 -1.46 -18.60
C ASN A 359 -10.82 -2.82 -17.88
N GLY A 360 -10.04 -3.83 -18.29
CA GLY A 360 -9.94 -5.11 -17.59
C GLY A 360 -9.30 -4.98 -16.21
N LEU A 361 -8.26 -4.18 -16.08
CA LEU A 361 -7.57 -3.93 -14.80
C LEU A 361 -8.45 -3.15 -13.80
N LEU A 362 -9.32 -2.25 -14.30
CA LEU A 362 -10.23 -1.45 -13.46
C LEU A 362 -11.52 -2.17 -13.09
N SER A 363 -11.84 -3.32 -13.66
CA SER A 363 -13.15 -3.96 -13.47
C SER A 363 -13.51 -4.16 -12.00
N GLU A 364 -12.54 -4.56 -11.18
CA GLU A 364 -12.72 -4.77 -9.73
C GLU A 364 -12.72 -3.44 -8.96
N ASP A 365 -12.00 -2.42 -9.42
CA ASP A 365 -11.96 -1.10 -8.76
C ASP A 365 -13.22 -0.28 -9.03
N ARG A 366 -13.99 -0.58 -10.07
CA ARG A 366 -15.22 0.15 -10.40
C ARG A 366 -16.26 0.11 -9.29
N ALA A 367 -16.34 -0.97 -8.53
CA ALA A 367 -17.22 -1.04 -7.36
C ALA A 367 -16.81 0.01 -6.31
N PHE A 368 -15.54 0.08 -5.98
CA PHE A 368 -14.97 1.09 -5.08
C PHE A 368 -15.16 2.52 -5.65
N ILE A 369 -14.86 2.75 -6.94
CA ILE A 369 -15.02 4.06 -7.59
C ILE A 369 -16.47 4.54 -7.53
N ARG A 370 -17.45 3.65 -7.75
CA ARG A 370 -18.89 3.98 -7.63
C ARG A 370 -19.29 4.37 -6.21
N THR A 371 -18.71 3.74 -5.20
CA THR A 371 -18.92 4.11 -3.80
C THR A 371 -18.41 5.52 -3.54
N GLN A 372 -17.22 5.87 -4.04
CA GLN A 372 -16.68 7.23 -3.96
C GLN A 372 -17.54 8.28 -4.64
N LEU A 373 -18.18 7.94 -5.77
CA LEU A 373 -19.13 8.83 -6.46
C LEU A 373 -20.38 9.11 -5.64
N LYS A 374 -20.92 8.11 -4.94
CA LYS A 374 -22.12 8.27 -4.10
C LYS A 374 -21.83 9.16 -2.90
N LEU A 375 -20.75 8.90 -2.16
CA LEU A 375 -20.33 9.67 -0.97
C LEU A 375 -20.04 11.16 -1.25
N ARG A 376 -19.87 11.54 -2.52
CA ARG A 376 -19.58 12.93 -2.92
C ARG A 376 -20.80 13.67 -3.48
N ARG A 377 -21.93 12.99 -3.65
CA ARG A 377 -23.19 13.57 -4.09
C ARG A 377 -24.11 13.93 -2.92
N ASP A 378 -23.87 13.30 -1.79
CA ASP A 378 -24.49 13.58 -0.47
C ASP A 378 -23.60 14.56 0.33
#